data_341a03b96b0d9d4b13cc07af9b5c06c9
#
_entry.id   341a03b96b0d9d4b13cc07af9b5c06c9
#
_cell.length_a   1.000
_cell.length_b   1.000
_cell.length_c   1.000
_cell.angle_alpha   90.00
_cell.angle_beta   90.00
_cell.angle_gamma   90.00
#
_symmetry.space_group_name_H-M   'P 1'
#
loop_
_entity.id
_entity.type
_entity.pdbx_description
1 polymer ?
#
loop_
_entity_poly.entity_id
_entity_poly.type
_entity_poly.pdbx_seq_one_letter_code
_entity_poly.pdbx_strand_id
1 'polypeptide(L)'
;MVKYFIYFFLIVFPSYLTASDLFERNSGNDFLFLNQSKIYVESNYGKSTEKFFKKASEELISENNQIEIQLEEEELSLTNKRKTLSRIDFRSLALSFDIKVEKIRLRQNNKSNKLLANLELNREKFYKLVSPLLTDFVSKNGILGIFDSSLMIIGNNKFDITDVIIDLINQNITELPITSLD
;
A
#
# COMPACT_ATOMS: atom_id res chain seq x y z
N MET A 1 24.13 -36.84 -58.50
CA MET A 1 22.76 -36.51 -58.07
C MET A 1 22.82 -36.09 -56.60
N VAL A 2 22.77 -34.81 -56.33
CA VAL A 2 22.83 -34.25 -54.95
C VAL A 2 21.42 -33.83 -54.61
N LYS A 3 20.81 -34.47 -53.60
CA LYS A 3 19.48 -34.16 -53.07
C LYS A 3 19.63 -33.03 -52.06
N TYR A 4 19.17 -31.82 -52.37
CA TYR A 4 19.06 -30.72 -51.42
C TYR A 4 17.80 -30.97 -50.53
N PHE A 5 18.03 -31.18 -49.22
CA PHE A 5 17.03 -31.29 -48.19
C PHE A 5 16.79 -29.87 -47.63
N ILE A 6 15.69 -29.23 -48.07
CA ILE A 6 15.30 -27.91 -47.57
C ILE A 6 14.59 -28.12 -46.25
N TYR A 7 15.26 -27.80 -45.13
CA TYR A 7 14.61 -27.71 -43.81
C TYR A 7 13.78 -26.44 -43.79
N PHE A 8 12.47 -26.59 -43.85
CA PHE A 8 11.50 -25.53 -43.61
C PHE A 8 11.42 -25.29 -42.09
N PHE A 9 12.12 -24.28 -41.58
CA PHE A 9 12.11 -23.89 -40.20
C PHE A 9 10.80 -23.12 -39.93
N LEU A 10 9.82 -23.80 -39.36
CA LEU A 10 8.54 -23.25 -38.98
C LEU A 10 8.75 -22.38 -37.73
N ILE A 11 8.95 -21.09 -37.91
CA ILE A 11 9.02 -20.11 -36.82
C ILE A 11 7.60 -19.96 -36.26
N VAL A 12 7.34 -20.66 -35.17
CA VAL A 12 6.15 -20.44 -34.34
C VAL A 12 6.37 -19.13 -33.60
N PHE A 13 5.84 -18.04 -34.11
CA PHE A 13 5.71 -16.80 -33.35
C PHE A 13 4.72 -17.06 -32.22
N PRO A 14 5.13 -16.90 -30.93
CA PRO A 14 4.14 -16.86 -29.86
C PRO A 14 3.24 -15.66 -30.12
N SER A 15 1.97 -15.92 -30.38
CA SER A 15 0.95 -14.88 -30.43
C SER A 15 0.88 -14.26 -29.04
N TYR A 16 1.49 -13.11 -28.86
CA TYR A 16 1.26 -12.31 -27.66
C TYR A 16 -0.21 -11.94 -27.65
N LEU A 17 -0.99 -12.55 -26.76
CA LEU A 17 -2.35 -12.13 -26.46
C LEU A 17 -2.26 -10.67 -25.99
N THR A 18 -2.64 -9.75 -26.84
CA THR A 18 -2.73 -8.35 -26.43
C THR A 18 -4.00 -8.20 -25.60
N ALA A 19 -4.01 -7.28 -24.63
CA ALA A 19 -5.21 -7.00 -23.81
C ALA A 19 -6.46 -6.69 -24.68
N SER A 20 -6.28 -6.33 -25.93
CA SER A 20 -7.33 -6.14 -26.92
C SER A 20 -8.03 -7.42 -27.36
N ASP A 21 -7.36 -8.59 -27.28
CA ASP A 21 -7.94 -9.87 -27.72
C ASP A 21 -8.89 -10.47 -26.66
N LEU A 22 -8.85 -9.97 -25.43
CA LEU A 22 -9.74 -10.41 -24.35
C LEU A 22 -11.11 -9.71 -24.40
N PHE A 23 -11.23 -8.67 -25.20
CA PHE A 23 -12.47 -7.93 -25.40
C PHE A 23 -13.00 -8.16 -26.81
N GLU A 24 -13.80 -9.22 -27.02
CA GLU A 24 -14.67 -9.30 -28.20
C GLU A 24 -15.64 -8.11 -28.17
N ARG A 25 -15.33 -7.14 -29.00
CA ARG A 25 -16.01 -5.85 -29.11
C ARG A 25 -17.39 -6.06 -29.72
N ASN A 26 -18.39 -6.29 -28.91
CA ASN A 26 -19.74 -5.94 -29.29
C ASN A 26 -19.83 -4.40 -29.22
N SER A 27 -19.85 -3.80 -30.42
CA SER A 27 -19.99 -2.38 -30.77
C SER A 27 -20.21 -1.41 -29.58
N GLY A 28 -19.16 -0.70 -29.27
CA GLY A 28 -18.99 0.45 -28.41
C GLY A 28 -20.22 1.21 -27.95
N ASN A 29 -20.41 1.23 -26.72
CA ASN A 29 -21.12 2.15 -25.82
C ASN A 29 -21.40 1.45 -24.48
N ASP A 30 -20.49 0.60 -24.03
CA ASP A 30 -20.69 -0.11 -22.78
C ASP A 30 -20.10 0.68 -21.57
N PHE A 31 -20.80 0.60 -20.46
CA PHE A 31 -20.24 0.93 -19.16
C PHE A 31 -19.59 -0.31 -18.56
N LEU A 32 -18.40 -0.13 -18.02
CA LEU A 32 -17.67 -1.17 -17.35
C LEU A 32 -17.59 -0.87 -15.85
N PHE A 33 -17.17 -1.83 -15.07
CA PHE A 33 -16.92 -1.61 -13.65
C PHE A 33 -15.63 -2.27 -13.21
N LEU A 34 -15.08 -1.74 -12.12
CA LEU A 34 -13.93 -2.31 -11.44
C LEU A 34 -14.09 -2.14 -9.92
N ASN A 35 -13.38 -2.98 -9.17
CA ASN A 35 -13.26 -2.82 -7.74
C ASN A 35 -12.05 -1.92 -7.42
N GLN A 36 -12.34 -0.66 -7.04
CA GLN A 36 -11.33 0.34 -6.77
C GLN A 36 -10.39 -0.07 -5.61
N SER A 37 -10.91 -0.70 -4.58
CA SER A 37 -10.08 -1.19 -3.47
C SER A 37 -9.19 -2.33 -3.91
N LYS A 38 -9.71 -3.28 -4.71
CA LYS A 38 -8.97 -4.44 -5.20
C LYS A 38 -7.81 -4.03 -6.10
N ILE A 39 -7.99 -3.07 -7.01
CA ILE A 39 -6.91 -2.61 -7.89
C ILE A 39 -5.74 -2.00 -7.10
N TYR A 40 -6.01 -1.35 -5.94
CA TYR A 40 -4.95 -0.88 -5.06
C TYR A 40 -4.26 -2.05 -4.35
N VAL A 41 -5.03 -2.86 -3.62
CA VAL A 41 -4.49 -3.91 -2.73
C VAL A 41 -3.74 -5.00 -3.50
N GLU A 42 -4.21 -5.38 -4.69
CA GLU A 42 -3.63 -6.47 -5.48
C GLU A 42 -2.56 -6.03 -6.47
N SER A 43 -2.42 -4.73 -6.72
CA SER A 43 -1.32 -4.20 -7.53
C SER A 43 0.05 -4.38 -6.85
N ASN A 44 1.12 -4.42 -7.65
CA ASN A 44 2.49 -4.46 -7.14
C ASN A 44 2.81 -3.25 -6.24
N TYR A 45 2.29 -2.07 -6.59
CA TYR A 45 2.42 -0.86 -5.80
C TYR A 45 1.76 -1.01 -4.43
N GLY A 46 0.51 -1.46 -4.39
CA GLY A 46 -0.24 -1.66 -3.14
C GLY A 46 0.40 -2.71 -2.24
N LYS A 47 0.77 -3.87 -2.80
CA LYS A 47 1.49 -4.93 -2.07
C LYS A 47 2.82 -4.45 -1.48
N SER A 48 3.57 -3.64 -2.23
CA SER A 48 4.83 -3.06 -1.74
C SER A 48 4.58 -2.06 -0.62
N THR A 49 3.53 -1.25 -0.75
CA THR A 49 3.09 -0.31 0.30
C THR A 49 2.71 -1.06 1.57
N GLU A 50 1.85 -2.06 1.47
CA GLU A 50 1.41 -2.88 2.61
C GLU A 50 2.59 -3.53 3.33
N LYS A 51 3.49 -4.15 2.58
CA LYS A 51 4.69 -4.79 3.14
C LYS A 51 5.54 -3.80 3.93
N PHE A 52 5.76 -2.60 3.40
CA PHE A 52 6.54 -1.57 4.08
C PHE A 52 5.85 -1.11 5.37
N PHE A 53 4.57 -0.76 5.30
CA PHE A 53 3.84 -0.24 6.45
C PHE A 53 3.61 -1.27 7.52
N LYS A 54 3.41 -2.54 7.16
CA LYS A 54 3.36 -3.65 8.10
C LYS A 54 4.66 -3.74 8.90
N LYS A 55 5.81 -3.75 8.21
CA LYS A 55 7.12 -3.78 8.87
C LYS A 55 7.34 -2.58 9.79
N ALA A 56 7.06 -1.36 9.33
CA ALA A 56 7.21 -0.15 10.12
C ALA A 56 6.29 -0.14 11.35
N SER A 57 5.08 -0.68 11.24
CA SER A 57 4.16 -0.84 12.36
C SER A 57 4.68 -1.85 13.39
N GLU A 58 5.19 -2.99 12.93
CA GLU A 58 5.79 -4.00 13.80
C GLU A 58 7.02 -3.45 14.55
N GLU A 59 7.87 -2.68 13.88
CA GLU A 59 9.01 -2.00 14.48
C GLU A 59 8.58 -0.99 15.55
N LEU A 60 7.53 -0.19 15.27
CA LEU A 60 6.98 0.77 16.22
C LEU A 60 6.38 0.09 17.45
N ILE A 61 5.66 -1.02 17.27
CA ILE A 61 5.14 -1.83 18.39
C ILE A 61 6.27 -2.39 19.23
N SER A 62 7.31 -2.92 18.60
CA SER A 62 8.48 -3.46 19.32
C SER A 62 9.20 -2.36 20.12
N GLU A 63 9.39 -1.17 19.52
CA GLU A 63 9.96 -0.01 20.22
C GLU A 63 9.11 0.39 21.42
N ASN A 64 7.78 0.43 21.27
CA ASN A 64 6.87 0.78 22.36
C ASN A 64 6.97 -0.20 23.52
N ASN A 65 7.00 -1.50 23.25
CA ASN A 65 7.15 -2.53 24.29
C ASN A 65 8.49 -2.39 25.04
N GLN A 66 9.59 -2.10 24.34
CA GLN A 66 10.88 -1.86 24.99
C GLN A 66 10.87 -0.60 25.86
N ILE A 67 10.23 0.47 25.41
CA ILE A 67 10.07 1.70 26.17
C ILE A 67 9.23 1.45 27.43
N GLU A 68 8.14 0.70 27.32
CA GLU A 68 7.28 0.34 28.45
C GLU A 68 8.08 -0.40 29.55
N ILE A 69 8.84 -1.43 29.18
CA ILE A 69 9.72 -2.17 30.12
C ILE A 69 10.70 -1.22 30.81
N GLN A 70 11.36 -0.32 30.06
CA GLN A 70 12.32 0.63 30.62
C GLN A 70 11.65 1.61 31.59
N LEU A 71 10.43 2.06 31.29
CA LEU A 71 9.69 2.98 32.16
C LEU A 71 9.23 2.27 33.45
N GLU A 72 8.79 1.01 33.36
CA GLU A 72 8.43 0.20 34.54
C GLU A 72 9.63 -0.01 35.47
N GLU A 73 10.80 -0.34 34.92
CA GLU A 73 12.04 -0.49 35.71
C GLU A 73 12.43 0.83 36.39
N GLU A 74 12.31 1.95 35.70
CA GLU A 74 12.63 3.26 36.27
C GLU A 74 11.62 3.67 37.34
N GLU A 75 10.33 3.40 37.18
CA GLU A 75 9.29 3.66 38.16
C GLU A 75 9.51 2.82 39.42
N LEU A 76 9.87 1.54 39.25
CA LEU A 76 10.22 0.66 40.38
C LEU A 76 11.46 1.20 41.16
N SER A 77 12.47 1.65 40.44
CA SER A 77 13.65 2.31 41.00
C SER A 77 13.28 3.55 41.82
N LEU A 78 12.42 4.40 41.28
CA LEU A 78 11.91 5.59 41.99
C LEU A 78 11.13 5.22 43.23
N THR A 79 10.28 4.22 43.17
CA THR A 79 9.51 3.71 44.33
C THR A 79 10.43 3.26 45.43
N ASN A 80 11.54 2.59 45.11
CA ASN A 80 12.55 2.17 46.13
C ASN A 80 13.29 3.37 46.73
N LYS A 81 13.65 4.38 45.90
CA LYS A 81 14.30 5.62 46.34
C LYS A 81 13.43 6.47 47.27
N ARG A 82 12.11 6.37 47.19
CA ARG A 82 11.19 7.05 48.11
C ARG A 82 11.44 6.76 49.58
N LYS A 83 11.98 5.57 49.90
CA LYS A 83 12.28 5.15 51.27
C LYS A 83 13.55 5.78 51.83
N THR A 84 14.44 6.26 50.98
CA THR A 84 15.79 6.72 51.37
C THR A 84 16.05 8.18 51.12
N LEU A 85 15.30 8.81 50.20
CA LEU A 85 15.47 10.23 49.83
C LEU A 85 14.65 11.18 50.70
N SER A 86 15.12 12.45 50.76
CA SER A 86 14.30 13.51 51.33
C SER A 86 13.04 13.71 50.48
N ARG A 87 11.99 14.29 51.10
CA ARG A 87 10.73 14.57 50.39
C ARG A 87 10.93 15.51 49.17
N ILE A 88 11.87 16.47 49.31
CA ILE A 88 12.17 17.44 48.25
C ILE A 88 12.88 16.76 47.09
N ASP A 89 13.90 15.97 47.33
CA ASP A 89 14.67 15.27 46.31
C ASP A 89 13.83 14.25 45.57
N PHE A 90 13.00 13.47 46.32
CA PHE A 90 12.07 12.53 45.67
C PHE A 90 11.09 13.23 44.77
N ARG A 91 10.49 14.36 45.20
CA ARG A 91 9.55 15.12 44.38
C ARG A 91 10.20 15.63 43.09
N SER A 92 11.45 16.07 43.12
CA SER A 92 12.19 16.53 41.93
C SER A 92 12.38 15.37 40.93
N LEU A 93 12.76 14.19 41.43
CA LEU A 93 12.94 13.00 40.57
C LEU A 93 11.61 12.51 39.98
N ALA A 94 10.53 12.47 40.75
CA ALA A 94 9.22 12.07 40.30
C ALA A 94 8.72 13.05 39.16
N LEU A 95 8.86 14.35 39.36
CA LEU A 95 8.49 15.33 38.34
C LEU A 95 9.31 15.14 37.06
N SER A 96 10.61 14.88 37.19
CA SER A 96 11.47 14.61 36.02
C SER A 96 11.04 13.35 35.25
N PHE A 97 10.62 12.33 35.97
CA PHE A 97 10.08 11.10 35.39
C PHE A 97 8.76 11.35 34.65
N ASP A 98 7.82 12.08 35.28
CA ASP A 98 6.53 12.45 34.67
C ASP A 98 6.74 13.21 33.34
N ILE A 99 7.66 14.20 33.34
CA ILE A 99 8.01 14.94 32.13
C ILE A 99 8.61 14.03 31.05
N LYS A 100 9.46 13.09 31.45
CA LYS A 100 10.04 12.10 30.52
C LYS A 100 8.96 11.24 29.88
N VAL A 101 8.03 10.70 30.69
CA VAL A 101 6.91 9.86 30.20
C VAL A 101 6.07 10.64 29.21
N GLU A 102 5.71 11.89 29.51
CA GLU A 102 4.92 12.73 28.64
C GLU A 102 5.62 13.00 27.29
N LYS A 103 6.91 13.33 27.32
CA LYS A 103 7.70 13.51 26.08
C LYS A 103 7.76 12.23 25.24
N ILE A 104 7.89 11.08 25.86
CA ILE A 104 7.91 9.79 25.17
C ILE A 104 6.56 9.54 24.51
N ARG A 105 5.45 9.72 25.24
CA ARG A 105 4.09 9.54 24.70
C ARG A 105 3.84 10.44 23.48
N LEU A 106 4.18 11.72 23.58
CA LEU A 106 4.05 12.66 22.45
C LEU A 106 4.87 12.20 21.24
N ARG A 107 6.10 11.75 21.45
CA ARG A 107 6.96 11.27 20.36
C ARG A 107 6.39 10.02 19.68
N GLN A 108 5.90 9.06 20.45
CA GLN A 108 5.34 7.82 19.89
C GLN A 108 4.01 8.07 19.18
N ASN A 109 3.16 8.95 19.71
CA ASN A 109 1.95 9.39 19.03
C ASN A 109 2.27 10.07 17.69
N ASN A 110 3.28 10.93 17.65
CA ASN A 110 3.71 11.58 16.42
C ASN A 110 4.23 10.58 15.38
N LYS A 111 5.01 9.56 15.80
CA LYS A 111 5.45 8.49 14.91
C LYS A 111 4.27 7.73 14.32
N SER A 112 3.30 7.34 15.14
CA SER A 112 2.09 6.64 14.70
C SER A 112 1.28 7.49 13.70
N ASN A 113 1.08 8.76 14.01
CA ASN A 113 0.35 9.68 13.12
C ASN A 113 1.06 9.88 11.78
N LYS A 114 2.39 10.03 11.79
CA LYS A 114 3.18 10.11 10.54
C LYS A 114 3.05 8.84 9.70
N LEU A 115 3.08 7.67 10.35
CA LEU A 115 2.92 6.39 9.66
C LEU A 115 1.57 6.33 8.93
N LEU A 116 0.47 6.67 9.63
CA LEU A 116 -0.87 6.70 9.05
C LEU A 116 -1.01 7.75 7.92
N ALA A 117 -0.46 8.94 8.11
CA ALA A 117 -0.47 9.99 7.10
C ALA A 117 0.27 9.56 5.82
N ASN A 118 1.42 8.90 5.95
CA ASN A 118 2.18 8.40 4.82
C ASN A 118 1.46 7.24 4.10
N LEU A 119 0.71 6.41 4.81
CA LEU A 119 -0.13 5.38 4.18
C LEU A 119 -1.19 6.03 3.28
N GLU A 120 -1.86 7.09 3.74
CA GLU A 120 -2.86 7.81 2.96
C GLU A 120 -2.23 8.55 1.77
N LEU A 121 -1.08 9.19 1.95
CA LEU A 121 -0.33 9.81 0.85
C LEU A 121 0.05 8.80 -0.25
N ASN A 122 0.42 7.58 0.11
CA ASN A 122 0.68 6.52 -0.86
C ASN A 122 -0.59 6.12 -1.62
N ARG A 123 -1.73 6.05 -0.95
CA ARG A 123 -3.01 5.78 -1.59
C ARG A 123 -3.38 6.88 -2.58
N GLU A 124 -3.27 8.15 -2.18
CA GLU A 124 -3.49 9.28 -3.09
C GLU A 124 -2.54 9.28 -4.29
N LYS A 125 -1.25 9.04 -4.05
CA LYS A 125 -0.25 8.93 -5.12
C LYS A 125 -0.62 7.83 -6.11
N PHE A 126 -1.01 6.66 -5.61
CA PHE A 126 -1.45 5.56 -6.46
C PHE A 126 -2.58 5.97 -7.40
N TYR A 127 -3.66 6.57 -6.87
CA TYR A 127 -4.79 6.97 -7.72
C TYR A 127 -4.43 8.09 -8.69
N LYS A 128 -3.52 8.99 -8.34
CA LYS A 128 -2.97 9.99 -9.27
C LYS A 128 -2.22 9.34 -10.45
N LEU A 129 -1.50 8.25 -10.20
CA LEU A 129 -0.79 7.50 -11.24
C LEU A 129 -1.74 6.64 -12.10
N VAL A 130 -2.77 6.08 -11.49
CA VAL A 130 -3.75 5.21 -12.17
C VAL A 130 -4.73 6.00 -13.04
N SER A 131 -5.13 7.20 -12.62
CA SER A 131 -6.13 8.00 -13.32
C SER A 131 -5.84 8.23 -14.82
N PRO A 132 -4.63 8.63 -15.24
CA PRO A 132 -4.32 8.76 -16.67
C PRO A 132 -4.35 7.43 -17.42
N LEU A 133 -3.98 6.32 -16.79
CA LEU A 133 -4.05 4.99 -17.39
C LEU A 133 -5.50 4.57 -17.67
N LEU A 134 -6.41 4.83 -16.72
CA LEU A 134 -7.83 4.57 -16.90
C LEU A 134 -8.44 5.46 -17.99
N THR A 135 -8.06 6.74 -18.04
CA THR A 135 -8.53 7.67 -19.08
C THR A 135 -8.10 7.21 -20.46
N ASP A 136 -6.86 6.81 -20.63
CA ASP A 136 -6.32 6.29 -21.87
C ASP A 136 -7.01 4.97 -22.28
N PHE A 137 -7.22 4.07 -21.31
CA PHE A 137 -7.93 2.80 -21.52
C PHE A 137 -9.36 3.03 -22.01
N VAL A 138 -10.12 3.92 -21.38
CA VAL A 138 -11.48 4.29 -21.76
C VAL A 138 -11.50 4.84 -23.18
N SER A 139 -10.61 5.80 -23.50
CA SER A 139 -10.51 6.45 -24.79
C SER A 139 -10.18 5.47 -25.92
N LYS A 140 -9.15 4.63 -25.72
CA LYS A 140 -8.70 3.67 -26.73
C LYS A 140 -9.73 2.58 -27.04
N ASN A 141 -10.54 2.20 -26.06
CA ASN A 141 -11.53 1.13 -26.21
C ASN A 141 -12.95 1.64 -26.51
N GLY A 142 -13.18 2.95 -26.64
CA GLY A 142 -14.49 3.52 -26.92
C GLY A 142 -15.52 3.23 -25.82
N ILE A 143 -15.08 3.16 -24.57
CA ILE A 143 -15.89 2.88 -23.39
C ILE A 143 -16.56 4.18 -22.95
N LEU A 144 -17.83 4.15 -22.52
CA LEU A 144 -18.54 5.32 -22.04
C LEU A 144 -18.11 5.78 -20.65
N GLY A 145 -17.78 4.82 -19.79
CA GLY A 145 -17.33 5.11 -18.43
C GLY A 145 -17.06 3.86 -17.63
N ILE A 146 -16.38 4.03 -16.50
CA ILE A 146 -16.06 2.99 -15.54
C ILE A 146 -16.68 3.36 -14.19
N PHE A 147 -17.42 2.44 -13.59
CA PHE A 147 -18.01 2.59 -12.26
C PHE A 147 -17.25 1.77 -11.21
N ASP A 148 -17.29 2.22 -9.97
CA ASP A 148 -16.84 1.38 -8.87
C ASP A 148 -17.87 0.29 -8.59
N SER A 149 -17.41 -0.97 -8.56
CA SER A 149 -18.25 -2.13 -8.28
C SER A 149 -18.87 -2.09 -6.88
N SER A 150 -18.31 -1.34 -5.94
CA SER A 150 -18.86 -1.15 -4.59
C SER A 150 -20.21 -0.41 -4.59
N LEU A 151 -20.52 0.31 -5.68
CA LEU A 151 -21.78 1.04 -5.85
C LEU A 151 -22.87 0.19 -6.54
N MET A 152 -22.52 -1.03 -6.97
CA MET A 152 -23.42 -1.91 -7.73
C MET A 152 -24.07 -2.95 -6.82
N ILE A 153 -25.37 -3.15 -7.01
CA ILE A 153 -26.11 -4.23 -6.33
C ILE A 153 -25.93 -5.55 -7.11
N ILE A 154 -25.99 -5.50 -8.44
CA ILE A 154 -25.84 -6.65 -9.34
C ILE A 154 -25.11 -6.17 -10.58
N GLY A 155 -24.16 -6.95 -11.06
CA GLY A 155 -23.42 -6.75 -12.32
C GLY A 155 -23.14 -8.06 -13.03
N ASN A 156 -22.99 -8.02 -14.35
CA ASN A 156 -22.53 -9.17 -15.10
C ASN A 156 -21.00 -9.16 -15.13
N ASN A 157 -20.37 -10.23 -14.65
CA ASN A 157 -18.92 -10.34 -14.52
C ASN A 157 -18.15 -10.11 -15.83
N LYS A 158 -18.78 -10.30 -17.00
CA LYS A 158 -18.13 -9.98 -18.28
C LYS A 158 -17.76 -8.51 -18.44
N PHE A 159 -18.39 -7.61 -17.66
CA PHE A 159 -18.11 -6.17 -17.64
C PHE A 159 -17.16 -5.75 -16.49
N ASP A 160 -16.72 -6.71 -15.66
CA ASP A 160 -15.70 -6.48 -14.64
C ASP A 160 -14.31 -6.48 -15.27
N ILE A 161 -13.67 -5.33 -15.23
CA ILE A 161 -12.31 -5.14 -15.77
C ILE A 161 -11.25 -5.07 -14.66
N THR A 162 -11.59 -5.43 -13.43
CA THR A 162 -10.68 -5.28 -12.28
C THR A 162 -9.32 -5.92 -12.53
N ASP A 163 -9.30 -7.19 -12.95
CA ASP A 163 -8.05 -7.91 -13.15
C ASP A 163 -7.26 -7.37 -14.36
N VAL A 164 -7.94 -6.97 -15.43
CA VAL A 164 -7.32 -6.33 -16.61
C VAL A 164 -6.64 -5.01 -16.21
N ILE A 165 -7.29 -4.23 -15.37
CA ILE A 165 -6.72 -2.96 -14.88
C ILE A 165 -5.56 -3.20 -13.90
N ILE A 166 -5.61 -4.24 -13.05
CA ILE A 166 -4.47 -4.62 -12.20
C ILE A 166 -3.24 -4.93 -13.06
N ASP A 167 -3.41 -5.71 -14.13
CA ASP A 167 -2.31 -6.04 -15.04
C ASP A 167 -1.77 -4.80 -15.75
N LEU A 168 -2.66 -3.92 -16.22
CA LEU A 168 -2.28 -2.65 -16.84
C LEU A 168 -1.47 -1.76 -15.88
N ILE A 169 -1.92 -1.66 -14.63
CA ILE A 169 -1.22 -0.92 -13.56
C ILE A 169 0.17 -1.52 -13.34
N ASN A 170 0.27 -2.83 -13.19
CA ASN A 170 1.53 -3.52 -12.91
C ASN A 170 2.54 -3.39 -14.05
N GLN A 171 2.09 -3.26 -15.29
CA GLN A 171 2.95 -3.05 -16.46
C GLN A 171 3.43 -1.61 -16.61
N ASN A 172 2.64 -0.63 -16.18
CA ASN A 172 2.91 0.79 -16.45
C ASN A 172 3.39 1.57 -15.22
N ILE A 173 3.02 1.17 -14.00
CA ILE A 173 3.46 1.83 -12.77
C ILE A 173 4.67 1.10 -12.20
N THR A 174 5.86 1.63 -12.50
CA THR A 174 7.13 1.13 -11.96
C THR A 174 7.61 1.95 -10.76
N GLU A 175 6.93 3.04 -10.42
CA GLU A 175 7.25 3.85 -9.27
C GLU A 175 7.09 3.08 -7.96
N LEU A 176 8.01 3.33 -7.04
CA LEU A 176 7.94 2.75 -5.70
C LEU A 176 7.07 3.62 -4.78
N PRO A 177 6.45 3.00 -3.76
CA PRO A 177 5.78 3.73 -2.70
C PRO A 177 6.71 4.70 -1.98
N ILE A 178 6.13 5.72 -1.35
CA ILE A 178 6.84 6.61 -0.43
C ILE A 178 7.15 5.82 0.84
N THR A 179 8.43 5.63 1.13
CA THR A 179 8.89 4.84 2.29
C THR A 179 9.60 5.70 3.35
N SER A 180 9.80 7.00 3.12
CA SER A 180 10.33 7.92 4.12
C SER A 180 9.25 8.22 5.17
N LEU A 181 9.64 8.12 6.44
CA LEU A 181 8.81 8.52 7.59
C LEU A 181 9.29 9.86 8.19
N ASP A 182 10.13 10.59 7.44
CA ASP A 182 10.71 11.88 7.85
C ASP A 182 9.74 13.05 7.76
#